data_c4162aa3db1a09467c8ef0f9c3a6f896
#
_entry.id   c4162aa3db1a09467c8ef0f9c3a6f896
#
_cell.length_a   1.000
_cell.length_b   1.000
_cell.length_c   1.000
_cell.angle_alpha   90.00
_cell.angle_beta   90.00
_cell.angle_gamma   90.00
#
_symmetry.space_group_name_H-M   'P 1'
#
loop_
_entity.id
_entity.type
_entity.pdbx_description
1 polymer ?
#
loop_
_entity_poly.entity_id
_entity_poly.type
_entity_poly.pdbx_seq_one_letter_code
_entity_poly.pdbx_strand_id
1 'polypeptide(L)'
;MPPETDNLRLEELYAADQKDREKVYSAAKDIEELKVRDQERRKEVITMIGQGAVNTPKDLYHAAVLFLHGAEPKEFLTAHRLAVMSAILGHRPSRWLAAAGLDRFLMSIGLPQTYGTQFEHDKAENRYQLRLP
;
A
#
# COMPACT_ATOMS: atom_id res chain seq x y z
N MET A 1 -26.23 -16.63 6.52
CA MET A 1 -25.71 -15.23 6.46
C MET A 1 -25.54 -14.83 5.01
N PRO A 2 -26.01 -13.65 4.65
CA PRO A 2 -25.71 -13.17 3.31
C PRO A 2 -24.20 -12.96 3.16
N PRO A 3 -23.62 -13.18 1.96
CA PRO A 3 -22.22 -12.87 1.73
C PRO A 3 -21.97 -11.38 1.94
N GLU A 4 -20.82 -11.05 2.49
CA GLU A 4 -20.41 -9.66 2.61
C GLU A 4 -20.16 -9.09 1.22
N THR A 5 -20.55 -7.83 1.03
CA THR A 5 -20.34 -7.11 -0.22
C THR A 5 -19.10 -6.24 -0.12
N ASP A 6 -18.44 -6.02 -1.25
CA ASP A 6 -17.28 -5.13 -1.31
C ASP A 6 -17.68 -3.69 -1.04
N ASN A 7 -16.76 -2.95 -0.42
CA ASN A 7 -16.93 -1.54 -0.11
C ASN A 7 -16.67 -0.70 -1.37
N LEU A 8 -17.73 -0.15 -1.94
CA LEU A 8 -17.64 0.63 -3.18
C LEU A 8 -16.83 1.91 -3.03
N ARG A 9 -16.95 2.59 -1.89
CA ARG A 9 -16.15 3.80 -1.65
C ARG A 9 -14.67 3.50 -1.57
N LEU A 10 -14.30 2.40 -0.93
CA LEU A 10 -12.91 1.96 -0.86
C LEU A 10 -12.37 1.60 -2.25
N GLU A 11 -13.18 0.99 -3.08
CA GLU A 11 -12.83 0.71 -4.47
C GLU A 11 -12.56 2.00 -5.25
N GLU A 12 -13.37 3.05 -5.04
CA GLU A 12 -13.15 4.37 -5.63
C GLU A 12 -11.82 5.00 -5.18
N LEU A 13 -11.52 4.90 -3.88
CA LEU A 13 -10.26 5.41 -3.33
C LEU A 13 -9.06 4.68 -3.94
N TYR A 14 -9.16 3.37 -4.08
CA TYR A 14 -8.14 2.55 -4.72
C TYR A 14 -7.94 2.96 -6.18
N ALA A 15 -9.02 3.13 -6.94
CA ALA A 15 -8.96 3.54 -8.33
C ALA A 15 -8.30 4.91 -8.49
N ALA A 16 -8.62 5.86 -7.61
CA ALA A 16 -8.01 7.18 -7.61
C ALA A 16 -6.51 7.13 -7.30
N ASP A 17 -6.11 6.29 -6.34
CA ASP A 17 -4.70 6.06 -6.02
C ASP A 17 -3.93 5.51 -7.23
N GLN A 18 -4.49 4.51 -7.91
CA GLN A 18 -3.87 3.91 -9.08
C GLN A 18 -3.79 4.89 -10.25
N LYS A 19 -4.81 5.71 -10.43
CA LYS A 19 -4.82 6.76 -11.45
C LYS A 19 -3.74 7.82 -11.19
N ASP A 20 -3.56 8.21 -9.95
CA ASP A 20 -2.49 9.13 -9.56
C ASP A 20 -1.11 8.59 -9.95
N ARG A 21 -0.93 7.27 -9.93
CA ARG A 21 0.36 6.63 -10.22
C ARG A 21 0.60 6.33 -11.69
N GLU A 22 -0.35 6.65 -12.56
CA GLU A 22 -0.14 6.63 -14.00
C GLU A 22 0.72 7.82 -14.48
N LYS A 23 0.84 8.87 -13.66
CA LYS A 23 1.60 10.08 -14.00
C LYS A 23 3.01 10.02 -13.42
N VAL A 24 3.94 10.68 -14.11
CA VAL A 24 5.29 10.91 -13.59
C VAL A 24 5.33 12.31 -12.98
N TYR A 25 5.70 12.38 -11.69
CA TYR A 25 5.78 13.64 -10.95
C TYR A 25 7.24 14.04 -10.82
N SER A 26 7.60 15.19 -11.37
CA SER A 26 8.97 15.74 -11.28
C SER A 26 9.04 17.02 -10.46
N ALA A 27 7.97 17.82 -10.46
CA ALA A 27 7.92 19.06 -9.70
C ALA A 27 7.64 18.78 -8.22
N ALA A 28 8.38 19.43 -7.31
CA ALA A 28 8.24 19.26 -5.87
C ALA A 28 6.81 19.54 -5.40
N LYS A 29 6.15 20.54 -5.98
CA LYS A 29 4.77 20.89 -5.66
C LYS A 29 3.81 19.73 -5.96
N ASP A 30 3.96 19.11 -7.11
CA ASP A 30 3.09 18.02 -7.54
C ASP A 30 3.29 16.77 -6.66
N ILE A 31 4.53 16.51 -6.24
CA ILE A 31 4.86 15.42 -5.32
C ILE A 31 4.21 15.67 -3.96
N GLU A 32 4.26 16.90 -3.44
CA GLU A 32 3.62 17.23 -2.16
C GLU A 32 2.10 17.13 -2.25
N GLU A 33 1.49 17.54 -3.35
CA GLU A 33 0.06 17.40 -3.57
C GLU A 33 -0.36 15.93 -3.62
N LEU A 34 0.46 15.06 -4.24
CA LEU A 34 0.23 13.61 -4.24
C LEU A 34 0.27 13.05 -2.81
N LYS A 35 1.26 13.44 -2.02
CA LYS A 35 1.36 13.02 -0.62
C LYS A 35 0.13 13.41 0.19
N VAL A 36 -0.41 14.60 -0.03
CA VAL A 36 -1.62 15.07 0.64
C VAL A 36 -2.82 14.20 0.23
N ARG A 37 -2.97 13.90 -1.05
CA ARG A 37 -4.06 13.02 -1.52
C ARG A 37 -3.94 11.62 -0.93
N ASP A 38 -2.73 11.05 -0.90
CA ASP A 38 -2.48 9.75 -0.29
C ASP A 38 -2.88 9.76 1.19
N GLN A 39 -2.49 10.79 1.93
CA GLN A 39 -2.82 10.92 3.35
C GLN A 39 -4.33 11.02 3.58
N GLU A 40 -5.04 11.80 2.77
CA GLU A 40 -6.48 11.93 2.88
C GLU A 40 -7.18 10.59 2.62
N ARG A 41 -6.72 9.83 1.64
CA ARG A 41 -7.24 8.49 1.38
C ARG A 41 -7.03 7.56 2.57
N ARG A 42 -5.84 7.57 3.19
CA ARG A 42 -5.57 6.74 4.39
C ARG A 42 -6.45 7.15 5.57
N LYS A 43 -6.69 8.43 5.77
CA LYS A 43 -7.59 8.92 6.83
C LYS A 43 -9.01 8.36 6.65
N GLU A 44 -9.52 8.36 5.44
CA GLU A 44 -10.85 7.83 5.14
C GLU A 44 -10.88 6.32 5.41
N VAL A 45 -9.83 5.58 5.04
CA VAL A 45 -9.75 4.13 5.31
C VAL A 45 -9.72 3.84 6.81
N ILE A 46 -8.99 4.63 7.59
CA ILE A 46 -8.98 4.48 9.06
C ILE A 46 -10.39 4.60 9.64
N THR A 47 -11.16 5.57 9.17
CA THR A 47 -12.56 5.74 9.56
C THR A 47 -13.39 4.51 9.18
N MET A 48 -13.23 4.00 7.96
CA MET A 48 -13.92 2.79 7.50
C MET A 48 -13.59 1.56 8.35
N ILE A 49 -12.31 1.38 8.71
CA ILE A 49 -11.89 0.28 9.59
C ILE A 49 -12.58 0.40 10.94
N GLY A 50 -12.61 1.60 11.52
CA GLY A 50 -13.29 1.85 12.79
C GLY A 50 -14.80 1.60 12.75
N GLN A 51 -15.42 1.71 11.58
CA GLN A 51 -16.83 1.43 11.35
C GLN A 51 -17.11 -0.04 11.01
N GLY A 52 -16.07 -0.89 10.94
CA GLY A 52 -16.25 -2.27 10.53
C GLY A 52 -16.61 -2.44 9.05
N ALA A 53 -16.20 -1.53 8.20
CA ALA A 53 -16.56 -1.50 6.78
C ALA A 53 -15.49 -2.04 5.83
N VAL A 54 -14.42 -2.63 6.36
CA VAL A 54 -13.31 -3.22 5.57
C VAL A 54 -13.26 -4.70 5.90
N ASN A 55 -14.00 -5.53 5.15
CA ASN A 55 -14.28 -6.90 5.55
C ASN A 55 -13.95 -7.96 4.51
N THR A 56 -14.12 -7.65 3.22
CA THR A 56 -13.89 -8.65 2.17
C THR A 56 -12.41 -8.76 1.84
N PRO A 57 -11.96 -9.89 1.26
CA PRO A 57 -10.58 -10.00 0.78
C PRO A 57 -10.18 -8.85 -0.15
N LYS A 58 -11.09 -8.43 -1.03
CA LYS A 58 -10.87 -7.33 -1.96
C LYS A 58 -10.75 -5.99 -1.22
N ASP A 59 -11.60 -5.74 -0.22
CA ASP A 59 -11.52 -4.53 0.63
C ASP A 59 -10.18 -4.46 1.34
N LEU A 60 -9.75 -5.56 1.93
CA LEU A 60 -8.47 -5.66 2.65
C LEU A 60 -7.30 -5.39 1.71
N TYR A 61 -7.37 -5.90 0.48
CA TYR A 61 -6.36 -5.63 -0.54
C TYR A 61 -6.31 -4.14 -0.91
N HIS A 62 -7.44 -3.54 -1.20
CA HIS A 62 -7.51 -2.11 -1.55
C HIS A 62 -6.98 -1.23 -0.43
N ALA A 63 -7.39 -1.50 0.80
CA ALA A 63 -6.89 -0.79 1.97
C ALA A 63 -5.39 -0.95 2.13
N ALA A 64 -4.87 -2.16 1.96
CA ALA A 64 -3.44 -2.45 2.06
C ALA A 64 -2.63 -1.65 1.03
N VAL A 65 -3.10 -1.55 -0.22
CA VAL A 65 -2.42 -0.74 -1.25
C VAL A 65 -2.33 0.72 -0.83
N LEU A 66 -3.42 1.27 -0.29
CA LEU A 66 -3.44 2.67 0.15
C LEU A 66 -2.44 2.92 1.29
N PHE A 67 -2.32 1.97 2.21
CA PHE A 67 -1.32 2.08 3.29
C PHE A 67 0.11 1.81 2.83
N LEU A 68 0.30 1.01 1.78
CA LEU A 68 1.63 0.80 1.20
C LEU A 68 2.24 2.10 0.67
N HIS A 69 1.41 3.04 0.25
CA HIS A 69 1.80 4.37 -0.20
C HIS A 69 1.91 5.38 0.95
N GLY A 70 2.11 4.88 2.17
CA GLY A 70 2.33 5.70 3.35
C GLY A 70 3.74 6.27 3.42
N ALA A 71 4.02 6.95 4.52
CA ALA A 71 5.31 7.60 4.77
C ALA A 71 5.99 7.09 6.04
N GLU A 72 5.22 6.59 7.00
CA GLU A 72 5.72 6.21 8.31
C GLU A 72 5.71 4.70 8.53
N PRO A 73 6.60 4.19 9.42
CA PRO A 73 6.68 2.75 9.68
C PRO A 73 5.34 2.10 10.03
N LYS A 74 4.53 2.75 10.87
CA LYS A 74 3.22 2.23 11.27
C LYS A 74 2.28 2.02 10.08
N GLU A 75 2.40 2.84 9.04
CA GLU A 75 1.57 2.73 7.84
C GLU A 75 1.96 1.51 7.01
N PHE A 76 3.25 1.27 6.84
CA PHE A 76 3.73 0.07 6.15
C PHE A 76 3.38 -1.20 6.91
N LEU A 77 3.46 -1.17 8.23
CA LEU A 77 3.05 -2.31 9.06
C LEU A 77 1.55 -2.58 8.92
N THR A 78 0.73 -1.54 8.87
CA THR A 78 -0.70 -1.67 8.62
C THR A 78 -0.96 -2.29 7.24
N ALA A 79 -0.25 -1.83 6.20
CA ALA A 79 -0.33 -2.42 4.87
C ALA A 79 -0.04 -3.92 4.90
N HIS A 80 1.03 -4.31 5.57
CA HIS A 80 1.41 -5.72 5.73
C HIS A 80 0.28 -6.53 6.40
N ARG A 81 -0.24 -6.05 7.52
CA ARG A 81 -1.28 -6.75 8.27
C ARG A 81 -2.56 -6.93 7.46
N LEU A 82 -3.01 -5.88 6.78
CA LEU A 82 -4.21 -5.94 5.93
C LEU A 82 -4.00 -6.92 4.76
N ALA A 83 -2.83 -6.88 4.14
CA ALA A 83 -2.50 -7.78 3.04
C ALA A 83 -2.43 -9.25 3.48
N VAL A 84 -1.86 -9.53 4.66
CA VAL A 84 -1.84 -10.88 5.24
C VAL A 84 -3.27 -11.40 5.45
N MET A 85 -4.14 -10.58 6.03
CA MET A 85 -5.54 -10.96 6.24
C MET A 85 -6.24 -11.27 4.92
N SER A 86 -6.03 -10.44 3.90
CA SER A 86 -6.58 -10.64 2.57
C SER A 86 -6.09 -11.95 1.94
N ALA A 87 -4.79 -12.21 2.03
CA ALA A 87 -4.18 -13.44 1.50
C ALA A 87 -4.71 -14.70 2.20
N ILE A 88 -4.87 -14.64 3.53
CA ILE A 88 -5.43 -15.75 4.31
C ILE A 88 -6.87 -16.05 3.87
N LEU A 89 -7.63 -15.04 3.50
CA LEU A 89 -8.99 -15.17 3.00
C LEU A 89 -9.04 -15.56 1.51
N GLY A 90 -7.90 -15.83 0.88
CA GLY A 90 -7.82 -16.41 -0.45
C GLY A 90 -7.52 -15.45 -1.59
N HIS A 91 -7.25 -14.17 -1.32
CA HIS A 91 -6.89 -13.19 -2.36
C HIS A 91 -5.41 -13.29 -2.70
N ARG A 92 -5.07 -14.03 -3.75
CA ARG A 92 -3.67 -14.33 -4.11
C ARG A 92 -2.80 -13.09 -4.36
N PRO A 93 -3.27 -12.05 -5.06
CA PRO A 93 -2.44 -10.85 -5.29
C PRO A 93 -1.94 -10.19 -3.99
N SER A 94 -2.62 -10.41 -2.88
CA SER A 94 -2.23 -9.85 -1.58
C SER A 94 -0.97 -10.49 -1.00
N ARG A 95 -0.53 -11.64 -1.52
CA ARG A 95 0.70 -12.30 -1.07
C ARG A 95 1.93 -11.43 -1.33
N TRP A 96 2.04 -10.92 -2.56
CA TRP A 96 3.13 -9.99 -2.89
C TRP A 96 3.05 -8.70 -2.08
N LEU A 97 1.84 -8.18 -1.93
CA LEU A 97 1.60 -6.96 -1.18
C LEU A 97 1.98 -7.11 0.29
N ALA A 98 1.70 -8.26 0.89
CA ALA A 98 2.11 -8.57 2.26
C ALA A 98 3.64 -8.55 2.40
N ALA A 99 4.34 -9.15 1.44
CA ALA A 99 5.82 -9.14 1.40
C ALA A 99 6.36 -7.72 1.22
N ALA A 100 5.80 -6.95 0.30
CA ALA A 100 6.22 -5.57 0.04
C ALA A 100 5.98 -4.66 1.27
N GLY A 101 4.87 -4.83 1.95
CA GLY A 101 4.56 -4.07 3.16
C GLY A 101 5.56 -4.33 4.27
N LEU A 102 5.92 -5.59 4.49
CA LEU A 102 6.94 -5.94 5.49
C LEU A 102 8.31 -5.37 5.11
N ASP A 103 8.72 -5.52 3.85
CA ASP A 103 10.00 -5.01 3.37
C ASP A 103 10.09 -3.49 3.56
N ARG A 104 9.06 -2.75 3.19
CA ARG A 104 9.02 -1.29 3.40
C ARG A 104 9.05 -0.91 4.88
N PHE A 105 8.33 -1.65 5.71
CA PHE A 105 8.37 -1.44 7.16
C PHE A 105 9.78 -1.61 7.71
N LEU A 106 10.42 -2.74 7.40
CA LEU A 106 11.78 -3.04 7.88
C LEU A 106 12.76 -1.97 7.45
N MET A 107 12.74 -1.59 6.18
CA MET A 107 13.63 -0.55 5.65
C MET A 107 13.38 0.80 6.32
N SER A 108 12.13 1.13 6.63
CA SER A 108 11.79 2.39 7.28
C SER A 108 12.34 2.52 8.70
N ILE A 109 12.69 1.41 9.34
CA ILE A 109 13.32 1.38 10.67
C ILE A 109 14.79 0.99 10.64
N GLY A 110 15.41 1.03 9.46
CA GLY A 110 16.85 0.79 9.28
C GLY A 110 17.25 -0.67 9.19
N LEU A 111 16.32 -1.58 8.94
CA LEU A 111 16.60 -3.00 8.77
C LEU A 111 16.56 -3.41 7.29
N PRO A 112 17.32 -4.45 6.90
CA PRO A 112 17.25 -4.95 5.54
C PRO A 112 15.88 -5.58 5.25
N GLN A 113 15.48 -5.54 3.99
CA GLN A 113 14.27 -6.21 3.55
C GLN A 113 14.41 -7.73 3.65
N THR A 114 13.27 -8.41 3.81
CA THR A 114 13.23 -9.88 3.95
C THR A 114 13.01 -10.57 2.61
N TYR A 115 12.10 -10.03 1.79
CA TYR A 115 11.59 -10.71 0.60
C TYR A 115 12.15 -10.20 -0.72
N GLY A 116 12.90 -9.11 -0.70
CA GLY A 116 13.51 -8.56 -1.91
C GLY A 116 12.49 -7.93 -2.86
N THR A 117 11.45 -7.30 -2.34
CA THR A 117 10.40 -6.67 -3.17
C THR A 117 10.72 -5.23 -3.56
N GLN A 118 11.71 -4.61 -2.92
CA GLN A 118 12.03 -3.19 -3.12
C GLN A 118 13.33 -3.03 -3.89
N PHE A 119 13.24 -2.37 -5.03
CA PHE A 119 14.35 -2.16 -5.95
C PHE A 119 14.56 -0.68 -6.22
N GLU A 120 15.79 -0.33 -6.61
CA GLU A 120 16.12 0.98 -7.17
C GLU A 120 16.89 0.80 -8.47
N HIS A 121 16.77 1.76 -9.37
CA HIS A 121 17.47 1.74 -10.64
C HIS A 121 18.83 2.42 -10.49
N ASP A 122 19.89 1.67 -10.76
CA ASP A 122 21.25 2.20 -10.85
C ASP A 122 21.45 2.76 -12.25
N LYS A 123 21.42 4.10 -12.38
CA LYS A 123 21.56 4.78 -13.66
C LYS A 123 22.95 4.62 -14.27
N ALA A 124 23.99 4.51 -13.42
CA ALA A 124 25.36 4.39 -13.89
C ALA A 124 25.60 3.05 -14.59
N GLU A 125 25.05 1.95 -14.04
CA GLU A 125 25.22 0.61 -14.60
C GLU A 125 23.99 0.12 -15.37
N ASN A 126 22.92 0.94 -15.45
CA ASN A 126 21.66 0.64 -16.13
C ASN A 126 21.07 -0.71 -15.71
N ARG A 127 21.00 -0.94 -14.40
CA ARG A 127 20.40 -2.16 -13.82
C ARG A 127 19.59 -1.83 -12.58
N TYR A 128 18.66 -2.73 -12.23
CA TYR A 128 17.95 -2.66 -10.97
C TYR A 128 18.70 -3.42 -9.90
N GLN A 129 18.72 -2.88 -8.70
CA GLN A 129 19.34 -3.52 -7.53
C GLN A 129 18.41 -3.41 -6.33
N LEU A 130 18.58 -4.30 -5.35
CA LEU A 130 17.81 -4.25 -4.12
C LEU A 130 18.15 -2.97 -3.36
N ARG A 131 17.12 -2.31 -2.83
CA ARG A 131 17.30 -1.12 -2.01
C ARG A 131 17.89 -1.53 -0.67
N LEU A 132 18.85 -0.75 -0.19
CA LEU A 132 19.41 -0.87 1.15
C LEU A 132 18.54 -0.08 2.13
N PRO A 133 18.59 -0.43 3.43
CA PRO A 133 17.84 0.29 4.46
C PRO A 133 18.19 1.77 4.51
#